data_f9e0b1ca5a1dd9a53574ac5b776a2f82
#
_entry.id   f9e0b1ca5a1dd9a53574ac5b776a2f82
#
_cell.length_a   1.000
_cell.length_b   1.000
_cell.length_c   1.000
_cell.angle_alpha   90.00
_cell.angle_beta   90.00
_cell.angle_gamma   90.00
#
_symmetry.space_group_name_H-M   'P 1'
#
loop_
_entity.id
_entity.type
_entity.pdbx_description
1 polymer ?
#
loop_
_entity_poly.entity_id
_entity_poly.type
_entity_poly.pdbx_seq_one_letter_code
_entity_poly.pdbx_strand_id
1 'polypeptide(L)'
;MENKGGHMKRFFYFFAMLVPFAAFAGDIDLEGKEWVLNIRRIGLDLSKTQIRNAGEYINSPITALNTDGQDFIKGVFDTAVEYTHNRLNWDNSLFMEYGKTTLHPFNAPKTTNENADKILAASDLSYACWDFDSFKLGPMARLSYETEFEPTKGTDDRLKIARAFGGLSIFDSKIIKSLHLAAVYEYDFTYGHQQVSKLAAEIGWRLEYVVRDGVKLSTDGYYREYLDYSAYVGTDLERDLNMTARMDTNLWGAFTMGPYLQYRLAKARETDKYGSNLTIGVSFNYITKFGLK
;
A
#
# COMPACT_ATOMS: atom_id res chain seq x y z
N MET A 1 -0.08 -28.76 20.56
CA MET A 1 -0.52 -28.76 19.13
C MET A 1 -1.56 -27.67 19.00
N GLU A 2 -1.14 -26.44 18.75
CA GLU A 2 -2.04 -25.29 18.64
C GLU A 2 -2.48 -25.08 17.19
N ASN A 3 -3.73 -24.80 17.05
CA ASN A 3 -4.49 -24.70 15.79
C ASN A 3 -4.12 -23.43 15.00
N LYS A 4 -2.94 -23.43 14.34
CA LYS A 4 -2.44 -22.32 13.50
C LYS A 4 -3.15 -22.18 12.13
N GLY A 5 -4.16 -23.02 11.84
CA GLY A 5 -4.95 -22.94 10.60
C GLY A 5 -6.11 -21.94 10.62
N GLY A 6 -6.39 -21.28 11.76
CA GLY A 6 -7.58 -20.47 11.95
C GLY A 6 -7.55 -19.11 11.22
N HIS A 7 -6.37 -18.49 11.05
CA HIS A 7 -6.28 -17.13 10.50
C HIS A 7 -6.43 -17.09 8.98
N MET A 8 -5.81 -18.03 8.26
CA MET A 8 -5.95 -18.11 6.81
C MET A 8 -7.38 -18.47 6.38
N LYS A 9 -8.07 -19.33 7.17
CA LYS A 9 -9.49 -19.63 6.97
C LYS A 9 -10.36 -18.39 7.21
N ARG A 10 -10.05 -17.55 8.20
CA ARG A 10 -10.80 -16.31 8.49
C ARG A 10 -10.62 -15.27 7.39
N PHE A 11 -9.42 -15.13 6.81
CA PHE A 11 -9.18 -14.24 5.68
C PHE A 11 -9.91 -14.72 4.42
N PHE A 12 -9.92 -16.03 4.14
CA PHE A 12 -10.67 -16.63 3.04
C PHE A 12 -12.20 -16.48 3.23
N TYR A 13 -12.71 -16.61 4.46
CA TYR A 13 -14.13 -16.37 4.74
C TYR A 13 -14.52 -14.90 4.60
N PHE A 14 -13.64 -13.96 4.95
CA PHE A 14 -13.86 -12.54 4.73
C PHE A 14 -13.90 -12.23 3.22
N PHE A 15 -13.01 -12.83 2.45
CA PHE A 15 -13.00 -12.73 0.99
C PHE A 15 -14.23 -13.37 0.35
N ALA A 16 -14.66 -14.54 0.82
CA ALA A 16 -15.84 -15.25 0.35
C ALA A 16 -17.17 -14.56 0.71
N MET A 17 -17.24 -13.80 1.80
CA MET A 17 -18.40 -13.00 2.17
C MET A 17 -18.56 -11.74 1.30
N LEU A 18 -17.50 -11.24 0.68
CA LEU A 18 -17.53 -10.08 -0.21
C LEU A 18 -17.97 -10.44 -1.65
N VAL A 19 -17.86 -11.70 -2.04
CA VAL A 19 -18.24 -12.17 -3.40
C VAL A 19 -19.72 -11.94 -3.75
N PRO A 20 -20.71 -12.13 -2.84
CA PRO A 20 -22.11 -11.85 -3.19
C PRO A 20 -22.43 -10.36 -3.45
N PHE A 21 -21.65 -9.43 -2.91
CA PHE A 21 -21.81 -8.01 -3.24
C PHE A 21 -21.29 -7.65 -4.65
N ALA A 22 -20.45 -8.49 -5.22
CA ALA A 22 -19.84 -8.28 -6.53
C ALA A 22 -20.81 -8.43 -7.72
N ALA A 23 -21.95 -9.09 -7.52
CA ALA A 23 -22.91 -9.39 -8.59
C ALA A 23 -23.80 -8.20 -9.01
N PHE A 24 -23.75 -7.06 -8.32
CA PHE A 24 -24.62 -5.90 -8.54
C PHE A 24 -23.89 -4.66 -9.11
N ALA A 25 -22.66 -4.78 -9.57
CA ALA A 25 -21.96 -3.66 -10.20
C ALA A 25 -22.42 -3.49 -11.66
N GLY A 26 -23.56 -2.87 -11.85
CA GLY A 26 -23.92 -2.17 -13.09
C GLY A 26 -23.21 -0.82 -13.16
N ASP A 27 -23.24 -0.13 -14.30
CA ASP A 27 -22.78 1.26 -14.45
C ASP A 27 -23.49 2.13 -13.40
N ILE A 28 -22.73 2.57 -12.40
CA ILE A 28 -23.25 3.36 -11.29
C ILE A 28 -23.04 4.82 -11.67
N ASP A 29 -24.15 5.55 -11.78
CA ASP A 29 -24.13 6.98 -11.99
C ASP A 29 -23.56 7.67 -10.75
N LEU A 30 -22.36 8.28 -10.91
CA LEU A 30 -21.66 9.05 -9.88
C LEU A 30 -21.87 10.57 -10.07
N GLU A 31 -22.60 10.99 -11.12
CA GLU A 31 -22.80 12.40 -11.41
C GLU A 31 -23.56 13.08 -10.24
N GLY A 32 -23.03 14.18 -9.76
CA GLY A 32 -23.60 14.92 -8.62
C GLY A 32 -23.43 14.26 -7.23
N LYS A 33 -22.70 13.15 -7.12
CA LYS A 33 -22.41 12.52 -5.81
C LYS A 33 -21.18 13.12 -5.17
N GLU A 34 -21.34 13.74 -4.01
CA GLU A 34 -20.23 14.27 -3.22
C GLU A 34 -19.48 13.17 -2.47
N TRP A 35 -20.18 12.12 -2.05
CA TRP A 35 -19.61 10.97 -1.36
C TRP A 35 -19.55 9.75 -2.25
N VAL A 36 -18.39 9.14 -2.35
CA VAL A 36 -18.13 7.95 -3.16
C VAL A 36 -17.38 6.91 -2.33
N LEU A 37 -17.93 5.68 -2.26
CA LEU A 37 -17.17 4.53 -1.83
C LEU A 37 -16.41 3.98 -3.04
N ASN A 38 -15.10 4.07 -3.01
CA ASN A 38 -14.21 3.60 -4.06
C ASN A 38 -13.52 2.30 -3.61
N ILE A 39 -13.97 1.16 -4.13
CA ILE A 39 -13.24 -0.10 -4.02
C ILE A 39 -12.16 -0.06 -5.11
N ARG A 40 -11.00 0.47 -4.73
CA ARG A 40 -9.86 0.63 -5.62
C ARG A 40 -9.30 -0.71 -6.05
N ARG A 41 -9.38 -1.70 -5.14
CA ARG A 41 -8.90 -3.04 -5.41
C ARG A 41 -9.29 -4.03 -4.32
N ILE A 42 -9.95 -5.13 -4.70
CA ILE A 42 -9.94 -6.37 -3.93
C ILE A 42 -9.26 -7.39 -4.83
N GLY A 43 -8.07 -7.85 -4.50
CA GLY A 43 -7.23 -8.57 -5.44
C GLY A 43 -6.52 -9.78 -4.86
N LEU A 44 -6.18 -10.69 -5.77
CA LEU A 44 -5.28 -11.81 -5.54
C LEU A 44 -4.10 -11.69 -6.49
N ASP A 45 -2.90 -11.60 -5.95
CA ASP A 45 -1.66 -11.50 -6.68
C ASP A 45 -0.92 -12.82 -6.65
N LEU A 46 -0.55 -13.31 -7.83
CA LEU A 46 0.38 -14.41 -8.03
C LEU A 46 1.73 -13.83 -8.48
N SER A 47 2.76 -13.99 -7.70
CA SER A 47 3.99 -13.22 -7.87
C SER A 47 5.26 -13.99 -7.62
N LYS A 48 6.32 -13.45 -8.20
CA LYS A 48 7.71 -13.83 -7.96
C LYS A 48 8.50 -12.62 -7.50
N THR A 49 9.32 -12.79 -6.47
CA THR A 49 10.19 -11.73 -5.95
C THR A 49 11.63 -12.01 -6.26
N GLN A 50 12.38 -10.93 -6.47
CA GLN A 50 13.85 -10.92 -6.50
C GLN A 50 14.35 -9.87 -5.52
N ILE A 51 15.13 -10.31 -4.52
CA ILE A 51 15.65 -9.44 -3.46
C ILE A 51 17.16 -9.36 -3.60
N ARG A 52 17.72 -8.16 -3.45
CA ARG A 52 19.17 -7.92 -3.45
C ARG A 52 19.61 -7.38 -2.11
N ASN A 53 20.78 -7.82 -1.67
CA ASN A 53 21.42 -7.43 -0.41
C ASN A 53 20.58 -7.74 0.84
N ALA A 54 19.68 -8.74 0.81
CA ALA A 54 18.83 -9.13 1.94
C ALA A 54 19.63 -9.40 3.23
N GLY A 55 20.84 -9.92 3.14
CA GLY A 55 21.71 -10.15 4.30
C GLY A 55 22.08 -8.89 5.08
N GLU A 56 22.18 -7.72 4.41
CA GLU A 56 22.43 -6.42 5.06
C GLU A 56 21.18 -5.88 5.77
N TYR A 57 20.00 -6.43 5.47
CA TYR A 57 18.70 -5.99 5.96
C TYR A 57 18.02 -7.06 6.83
N ILE A 58 18.75 -8.09 7.29
CA ILE A 58 18.19 -9.22 8.03
C ILE A 58 17.47 -8.80 9.32
N ASN A 59 17.92 -7.72 9.94
CA ASN A 59 17.33 -7.14 11.15
C ASN A 59 16.36 -5.99 10.87
N SER A 60 16.09 -5.70 9.59
CA SER A 60 15.12 -4.66 9.22
C SER A 60 13.70 -5.10 9.61
N PRO A 61 12.88 -4.23 10.20
CA PRO A 61 11.47 -4.51 10.44
C PRO A 61 10.66 -4.59 9.14
N ILE A 62 11.27 -4.21 8.00
CA ILE A 62 10.61 -4.22 6.70
C ILE A 62 10.78 -5.59 6.05
N THR A 63 9.76 -6.42 6.15
CA THR A 63 9.71 -7.79 5.61
C THR A 63 10.12 -7.86 4.13
N ALA A 64 9.74 -6.85 3.32
CA ALA A 64 10.08 -6.81 1.90
C ALA A 64 11.58 -6.72 1.59
N LEU A 65 12.44 -6.40 2.56
CA LEU A 65 13.88 -6.26 2.37
C LEU A 65 14.69 -7.42 2.95
N ASN A 66 14.15 -8.17 3.90
CA ASN A 66 14.85 -9.21 4.67
C ASN A 66 14.43 -10.65 4.36
N THR A 67 13.56 -10.86 3.37
CA THR A 67 13.09 -12.20 2.95
C THR A 67 13.85 -12.70 1.72
N ASP A 68 13.89 -14.02 1.54
CA ASP A 68 14.42 -14.64 0.32
C ASP A 68 13.44 -14.47 -0.85
N GLY A 69 13.99 -14.38 -2.09
CA GLY A 69 13.19 -14.33 -3.30
C GLY A 69 12.40 -15.63 -3.50
N GLN A 70 11.09 -15.53 -3.65
CA GLN A 70 10.18 -16.68 -3.72
C GLN A 70 8.94 -16.39 -4.57
N ASP A 71 8.29 -17.48 -4.99
CA ASP A 71 6.96 -17.40 -5.57
C ASP A 71 5.92 -17.39 -4.44
N PHE A 72 4.98 -16.45 -4.45
CA PHE A 72 3.99 -16.37 -3.38
C PHE A 72 2.63 -15.84 -3.87
N ILE A 73 1.63 -16.09 -3.06
CA ILE A 73 0.26 -15.60 -3.26
C ILE A 73 -0.01 -14.53 -2.20
N LYS A 74 -0.52 -13.38 -2.66
CA LYS A 74 -0.87 -12.25 -1.80
C LYS A 74 -2.31 -11.82 -2.04
N GLY A 75 -3.06 -11.65 -0.95
CA GLY A 75 -4.35 -10.96 -0.95
C GLY A 75 -4.13 -9.45 -0.75
N VAL A 76 -4.88 -8.63 -1.47
CA VAL A 76 -4.85 -7.16 -1.36
C VAL A 76 -6.28 -6.64 -1.23
N PHE A 77 -6.46 -5.68 -0.32
CA PHE A 77 -7.68 -4.91 -0.14
C PHE A 77 -7.32 -3.43 -0.08
N ASP A 78 -7.82 -2.63 -1.02
CA ASP A 78 -7.65 -1.18 -1.09
C ASP A 78 -9.00 -0.53 -1.33
N THR A 79 -9.44 0.27 -0.39
CA THR A 79 -10.73 0.96 -0.46
C THR A 79 -10.62 2.38 0.11
N ALA A 80 -11.49 3.26 -0.33
CA ALA A 80 -11.59 4.60 0.21
C ALA A 80 -13.04 5.10 0.23
N VAL A 81 -13.33 5.95 1.20
CA VAL A 81 -14.50 6.83 1.18
C VAL A 81 -14.01 8.23 0.80
N GLU A 82 -14.39 8.65 -0.39
CA GLU A 82 -13.97 9.92 -1.00
C GLU A 82 -15.11 10.94 -0.87
N TYR A 83 -14.80 12.14 -0.42
CA TYR A 83 -15.71 13.28 -0.39
C TYR A 83 -15.14 14.42 -1.22
N THR A 84 -15.91 14.90 -2.18
CA THR A 84 -15.52 16.03 -3.02
C THR A 84 -16.63 17.05 -3.05
N HIS A 85 -16.33 18.26 -2.60
CA HIS A 85 -17.26 19.38 -2.66
C HIS A 85 -16.52 20.68 -2.99
N ASN A 86 -16.89 21.34 -4.09
CA ASN A 86 -16.25 22.55 -4.57
C ASN A 86 -14.72 22.41 -4.71
N ARG A 87 -13.98 23.01 -3.76
CA ARG A 87 -12.51 23.04 -3.72
C ARG A 87 -11.92 22.04 -2.73
N LEU A 88 -12.76 21.36 -1.95
CA LEU A 88 -12.34 20.42 -0.93
C LEU A 88 -12.38 19.00 -1.48
N ASN A 89 -11.30 18.25 -1.24
CA ASN A 89 -11.22 16.80 -1.46
C ASN A 89 -10.76 16.13 -0.18
N TRP A 90 -11.54 15.16 0.31
CA TRP A 90 -11.24 14.40 1.51
C TRP A 90 -11.36 12.91 1.23
N ASP A 91 -10.25 12.19 1.37
CA ASP A 91 -10.10 10.76 1.06
C ASP A 91 -9.74 10.01 2.35
N ASN A 92 -10.59 9.08 2.76
CA ASN A 92 -10.34 8.20 3.89
C ASN A 92 -10.15 6.79 3.37
N SER A 93 -8.93 6.27 3.45
CA SER A 93 -8.55 5.01 2.82
C SER A 93 -8.12 3.94 3.82
N LEU A 94 -8.36 2.69 3.45
CA LEU A 94 -7.87 1.50 4.12
C LEU A 94 -7.22 0.58 3.09
N PHE A 95 -5.92 0.37 3.26
CA PHE A 95 -5.14 -0.57 2.48
C PHE A 95 -4.69 -1.73 3.35
N MET A 96 -4.86 -2.95 2.86
CA MET A 96 -4.39 -4.16 3.53
C MET A 96 -3.76 -5.10 2.50
N GLU A 97 -2.63 -5.67 2.84
CA GLU A 97 -2.03 -6.76 2.08
C GLU A 97 -1.51 -7.85 3.02
N TYR A 98 -1.71 -9.08 2.62
CA TYR A 98 -1.21 -10.23 3.36
C TYR A 98 -0.80 -11.35 2.40
N GLY A 99 0.43 -11.83 2.55
CA GLY A 99 0.97 -12.91 1.74
C GLY A 99 2.00 -13.73 2.48
N LYS A 100 1.88 -15.05 2.37
CA LYS A 100 2.71 -16.00 3.09
C LYS A 100 3.08 -17.18 2.21
N THR A 101 4.36 -17.50 2.16
CA THR A 101 4.87 -18.69 1.47
C THR A 101 5.27 -19.73 2.48
N THR A 102 4.84 -20.96 2.25
CA THR A 102 5.26 -22.11 3.06
C THR A 102 6.03 -23.08 2.18
N LEU A 103 7.30 -23.29 2.50
CA LEU A 103 8.13 -24.28 1.87
C LEU A 103 8.05 -25.61 2.60
N HIS A 104 7.93 -26.71 1.85
CA HIS A 104 7.96 -28.07 2.35
C HIS A 104 9.19 -28.81 1.75
N PRO A 105 10.41 -28.57 2.27
CA PRO A 105 11.57 -29.28 1.74
C PRO A 105 11.49 -30.78 2.03
N PHE A 106 12.00 -31.59 1.10
CA PHE A 106 12.13 -33.02 1.33
C PHE A 106 13.18 -33.25 2.42
N ASN A 107 12.83 -33.94 3.51
CA ASN A 107 13.70 -34.22 4.66
C ASN A 107 14.20 -33.00 5.46
N ALA A 108 13.52 -31.86 5.40
CA ALA A 108 13.81 -30.71 6.26
C ALA A 108 12.54 -30.17 6.93
N PRO A 109 12.66 -29.43 8.04
CA PRO A 109 11.50 -28.77 8.67
C PRO A 109 10.79 -27.81 7.72
N LYS A 110 9.49 -27.76 7.84
CA LYS A 110 8.65 -26.79 7.15
C LYS A 110 9.07 -25.37 7.51
N THR A 111 9.36 -24.55 6.50
CA THR A 111 9.72 -23.14 6.65
C THR A 111 8.57 -22.28 6.14
N THR A 112 8.18 -21.28 6.90
CA THR A 112 7.16 -20.31 6.50
C THR A 112 7.80 -18.92 6.52
N ASN A 113 7.71 -18.22 5.38
CA ASN A 113 8.16 -16.85 5.24
C ASN A 113 6.94 -15.95 4.97
N GLU A 114 6.86 -14.84 5.65
CA GLU A 114 5.97 -13.74 5.33
C GLU A 114 6.61 -12.91 4.23
N ASN A 115 5.83 -12.61 3.19
CA ASN A 115 6.28 -11.86 2.03
C ASN A 115 5.58 -10.50 1.94
N ALA A 116 4.42 -10.36 2.56
CA ALA A 116 3.66 -9.14 2.70
C ALA A 116 2.79 -9.22 3.95
N ASP A 117 2.87 -8.21 4.79
CA ASP A 117 2.03 -8.04 5.97
C ASP A 117 1.90 -6.55 6.27
N LYS A 118 0.74 -5.97 5.95
CA LYS A 118 0.53 -4.53 6.11
C LYS A 118 -0.95 -4.20 6.25
N ILE A 119 -1.24 -3.32 7.19
CA ILE A 119 -2.52 -2.62 7.34
C ILE A 119 -2.19 -1.13 7.42
N LEU A 120 -2.73 -0.32 6.50
CA LEU A 120 -2.54 1.12 6.47
C LEU A 120 -3.89 1.82 6.37
N ALA A 121 -4.23 2.59 7.39
CA ALA A 121 -5.35 3.52 7.37
C ALA A 121 -4.82 4.94 7.15
N ALA A 122 -5.46 5.73 6.29
CA ALA A 122 -5.09 7.11 6.04
C ALA A 122 -6.30 8.00 5.83
N SER A 123 -6.15 9.26 6.21
CA SER A 123 -7.12 10.34 5.99
C SER A 123 -6.39 11.51 5.37
N ASP A 124 -6.73 11.81 4.11
CA ASP A 124 -6.12 12.84 3.27
C ASP A 124 -7.09 13.98 3.03
N LEU A 125 -6.68 15.20 3.36
CA LEU A 125 -7.43 16.41 3.11
C LEU A 125 -6.65 17.32 2.17
N SER A 126 -7.27 17.76 1.06
CA SER A 126 -6.69 18.68 0.10
C SER A 126 -7.67 19.81 -0.23
N TYR A 127 -7.17 21.03 -0.38
CA TYR A 127 -7.99 22.19 -0.72
C TYR A 127 -7.39 22.92 -1.94
N ALA A 128 -8.20 23.08 -3.01
CA ALA A 128 -7.78 23.76 -4.23
C ALA A 128 -7.67 25.27 -4.03
N CYS A 129 -6.46 25.77 -3.88
CA CYS A 129 -6.18 27.21 -3.94
C CYS A 129 -6.14 27.71 -5.38
N TRP A 130 -5.59 26.89 -6.26
CA TRP A 130 -5.49 27.17 -7.70
C TRP A 130 -6.22 26.07 -8.46
N ASP A 131 -7.09 26.51 -9.36
CA ASP A 131 -7.91 25.64 -10.22
C ASP A 131 -7.51 25.90 -11.67
N PHE A 132 -6.92 24.89 -12.29
CA PHE A 132 -6.50 24.90 -13.68
C PHE A 132 -7.43 23.98 -14.49
N ASP A 133 -7.53 24.18 -15.79
CA ASP A 133 -8.42 23.38 -16.65
C ASP A 133 -8.19 21.86 -16.59
N SER A 134 -6.96 21.45 -16.22
CA SER A 134 -6.56 20.04 -16.26
C SER A 134 -6.21 19.44 -14.89
N PHE A 135 -6.11 20.24 -13.84
CA PHE A 135 -5.81 19.78 -12.47
C PHE A 135 -6.06 20.89 -11.43
N LYS A 136 -6.17 20.49 -10.17
CA LYS A 136 -6.22 21.40 -9.02
C LYS A 136 -4.92 21.32 -8.23
N LEU A 137 -4.48 22.44 -7.68
CA LEU A 137 -3.29 22.53 -6.84
C LEU A 137 -3.63 23.25 -5.53
N GLY A 138 -3.11 22.74 -4.41
CA GLY A 138 -3.24 23.43 -3.13
C GLY A 138 -2.64 22.68 -1.95
N PRO A 139 -2.80 23.21 -0.73
CA PRO A 139 -2.31 22.60 0.46
C PRO A 139 -2.97 21.23 0.70
N MET A 140 -2.20 20.32 1.30
CA MET A 140 -2.67 19.03 1.74
C MET A 140 -2.22 18.74 3.16
N ALA A 141 -3.02 17.99 3.88
CA ALA A 141 -2.68 17.37 5.15
C ALA A 141 -3.11 15.91 5.12
N ARG A 142 -2.29 15.01 5.67
CA ARG A 142 -2.61 13.58 5.80
C ARG A 142 -2.27 13.11 7.19
N LEU A 143 -3.13 12.28 7.75
CA LEU A 143 -2.82 11.43 8.91
C LEU A 143 -2.88 9.98 8.47
N SER A 144 -1.94 9.17 8.91
CA SER A 144 -1.97 7.75 8.65
C SER A 144 -1.49 6.91 9.82
N TYR A 145 -2.00 5.68 9.89
CA TYR A 145 -1.60 4.67 10.84
C TYR A 145 -1.29 3.37 10.12
N GLU A 146 -0.11 2.82 10.38
CA GLU A 146 0.36 1.57 9.78
C GLU A 146 0.60 0.53 10.86
N THR A 147 0.14 -0.71 10.61
CA THR A 147 0.35 -1.87 11.47
C THR A 147 0.38 -3.16 10.64
N GLU A 148 0.49 -4.30 11.30
CA GLU A 148 0.60 -5.65 10.74
C GLU A 148 -0.51 -6.56 11.25
N PHE A 149 -0.78 -7.66 10.51
CA PHE A 149 -1.70 -8.73 10.96
C PHE A 149 -1.04 -9.65 11.99
N GLU A 150 0.24 -9.98 11.80
CA GLU A 150 1.01 -10.84 12.67
C GLU A 150 2.12 -10.04 13.40
N PRO A 151 2.56 -10.46 14.59
CA PRO A 151 3.69 -9.83 15.27
C PRO A 151 4.99 -10.02 14.47
N THR A 152 5.88 -9.05 14.58
CA THR A 152 7.23 -9.14 13.99
C THR A 152 7.94 -10.40 14.49
N LYS A 153 8.57 -11.14 13.57
CA LYS A 153 9.21 -12.42 13.86
C LYS A 153 10.21 -12.31 15.02
N GLY A 154 10.00 -13.12 16.05
CA GLY A 154 10.85 -13.17 17.25
C GLY A 154 10.43 -12.22 18.35
N THR A 155 9.34 -11.50 18.21
CA THR A 155 8.73 -10.63 19.23
C THR A 155 7.23 -10.90 19.33
N ASP A 156 6.58 -10.36 20.37
CA ASP A 156 5.11 -10.30 20.47
C ASP A 156 4.56 -8.94 20.00
N ASP A 157 5.45 -8.03 19.59
CA ASP A 157 5.09 -6.69 19.15
C ASP A 157 4.75 -6.66 17.67
N ARG A 158 3.74 -5.85 17.31
CA ARG A 158 3.38 -5.52 15.93
C ARG A 158 3.89 -4.14 15.58
N LEU A 159 4.21 -3.94 14.31
CA LEU A 159 4.51 -2.61 13.79
C LEU A 159 3.37 -1.63 14.14
N LYS A 160 3.72 -0.46 14.67
CA LYS A 160 2.79 0.62 15.02
C LYS A 160 3.43 1.96 14.68
N ILE A 161 3.05 2.50 13.56
CA ILE A 161 3.60 3.76 13.06
C ILE A 161 2.46 4.73 12.76
N ALA A 162 2.48 5.89 13.40
CA ALA A 162 1.61 7.00 13.07
C ALA A 162 2.40 8.05 12.27
N ARG A 163 1.77 8.64 11.23
CA ARG A 163 2.39 9.69 10.42
C ARG A 163 1.45 10.86 10.24
N ALA A 164 2.02 12.07 10.29
CA ALA A 164 1.36 13.31 9.91
C ALA A 164 2.14 13.93 8.75
N PHE A 165 1.40 14.39 7.73
CA PHE A 165 1.95 15.01 6.53
C PHE A 165 1.38 16.41 6.39
N GLY A 166 2.21 17.32 5.90
CA GLY A 166 1.79 18.67 5.51
C GLY A 166 2.57 19.13 4.30
N GLY A 167 1.87 19.62 3.28
CA GLY A 167 2.54 19.99 2.03
C GLY A 167 1.60 20.52 0.97
N LEU A 168 1.98 20.32 -0.29
CA LEU A 168 1.21 20.70 -1.48
C LEU A 168 0.84 19.45 -2.27
N SER A 169 -0.33 19.46 -2.87
CA SER A 169 -0.81 18.36 -3.72
C SER A 169 -1.45 18.89 -5.00
N ILE A 170 -1.15 18.19 -6.10
CA ILE A 170 -1.90 18.25 -7.36
C ILE A 170 -2.91 17.11 -7.33
N PHE A 171 -4.15 17.38 -7.65
CA PHE A 171 -5.25 16.43 -7.64
C PHE A 171 -6.34 16.78 -8.66
N ASP A 172 -7.37 15.95 -8.76
CA ASP A 172 -8.52 16.14 -9.67
C ASP A 172 -8.12 16.32 -11.12
N SER A 173 -7.20 15.46 -11.61
CA SER A 173 -6.81 15.40 -13.02
C SER A 173 -7.27 14.08 -13.66
N LYS A 174 -7.35 14.06 -14.98
CA LYS A 174 -7.66 12.83 -15.73
C LYS A 174 -6.64 11.72 -15.45
N ILE A 175 -5.36 12.08 -15.29
CA ILE A 175 -4.25 11.15 -15.08
C ILE A 175 -3.76 11.20 -13.64
N ILE A 176 -3.52 12.40 -13.10
CA ILE A 176 -2.98 12.60 -11.76
C ILE A 176 -4.12 12.54 -10.76
N LYS A 177 -4.27 11.41 -10.06
CA LYS A 177 -5.23 11.28 -8.96
C LYS A 177 -4.73 11.94 -7.68
N SER A 178 -3.41 11.86 -7.47
CA SER A 178 -2.69 12.57 -6.42
C SER A 178 -1.22 12.65 -6.79
N LEU A 179 -0.61 13.81 -6.65
CA LEU A 179 0.83 14.01 -6.68
C LEU A 179 1.17 15.04 -5.61
N HIS A 180 1.95 14.67 -4.60
CA HIS A 180 2.23 15.55 -3.49
C HIS A 180 3.71 15.65 -3.15
N LEU A 181 4.07 16.81 -2.59
CA LEU A 181 5.34 17.07 -1.91
C LEU A 181 5.02 17.50 -0.48
N ALA A 182 5.48 16.75 0.51
CA ALA A 182 5.12 16.98 1.90
C ALA A 182 6.31 16.79 2.86
N ALA A 183 6.31 17.55 3.95
CA ALA A 183 7.03 17.19 5.16
C ALA A 183 6.24 16.08 5.88
N VAL A 184 6.95 15.11 6.45
CA VAL A 184 6.39 13.96 7.15
C VAL A 184 6.97 13.88 8.54
N TYR A 185 6.10 13.89 9.55
CA TYR A 185 6.45 13.53 10.90
C TYR A 185 5.97 12.10 11.15
N GLU A 186 6.89 11.18 11.43
CA GLU A 186 6.63 9.78 11.74
C GLU A 186 6.90 9.50 13.20
N TYR A 187 5.97 8.83 13.86
CA TYR A 187 6.11 8.36 15.24
C TYR A 187 5.95 6.85 15.27
N ASP A 188 7.06 6.17 15.54
CA ASP A 188 7.15 4.72 15.66
C ASP A 188 7.09 4.34 17.15
N PHE A 189 6.03 3.65 17.53
CA PHE A 189 5.79 3.15 18.89
C PHE A 189 5.58 1.63 18.92
N THR A 190 6.18 0.94 17.95
CA THR A 190 6.20 -0.52 17.84
C THR A 190 6.63 -1.15 19.16
N TYR A 191 7.72 -0.66 19.73
CA TYR A 191 8.22 -1.14 21.02
C TYR A 191 7.89 -0.12 22.10
N GLY A 192 7.09 -0.53 23.09
CA GLY A 192 6.61 0.38 24.14
C GLY A 192 7.70 1.05 24.99
N HIS A 193 8.89 0.45 25.03
CA HIS A 193 10.07 0.97 25.76
C HIS A 193 11.03 1.78 24.87
N GLN A 194 10.85 1.77 23.56
CA GLN A 194 11.71 2.47 22.59
C GLN A 194 10.85 3.11 21.50
N GLN A 195 10.40 4.33 21.78
CA GLN A 195 9.61 5.11 20.82
C GLN A 195 10.54 6.04 20.05
N VAL A 196 10.35 6.12 18.73
CA VAL A 196 11.20 6.92 17.84
C VAL A 196 10.35 7.86 17.02
N SER A 197 10.65 9.14 17.06
CA SER A 197 10.09 10.11 16.12
C SER A 197 11.09 10.41 15.02
N LYS A 198 10.58 10.58 13.79
CA LYS A 198 11.38 10.79 12.59
C LYS A 198 10.79 11.96 11.80
N LEU A 199 11.66 12.76 11.22
CA LEU A 199 11.29 13.81 10.28
C LEU A 199 11.76 13.41 8.88
N ALA A 200 10.89 13.55 7.88
CA ALA A 200 11.22 13.23 6.49
C ALA A 200 10.59 14.21 5.50
N ALA A 201 11.11 14.22 4.29
CA ALA A 201 10.46 14.81 3.11
C ALA A 201 9.98 13.68 2.21
N GLU A 202 8.78 13.83 1.63
CA GLU A 202 8.18 12.83 0.76
C GLU A 202 7.64 13.45 -0.53
N ILE A 203 7.90 12.76 -1.65
CA ILE A 203 7.15 12.92 -2.89
C ILE A 203 6.34 11.64 -3.05
N GLY A 204 5.02 11.77 -3.18
CA GLY A 204 4.14 10.62 -3.40
C GLY A 204 3.21 10.84 -4.57
N TRP A 205 2.79 9.78 -5.23
CA TRP A 205 1.94 9.84 -6.42
C TRP A 205 0.92 8.71 -6.48
N ARG A 206 -0.18 9.00 -7.16
CA ARG A 206 -1.13 8.06 -7.71
C ARG A 206 -1.56 8.55 -9.09
N LEU A 207 -1.21 7.80 -10.12
CA LEU A 207 -1.50 8.10 -11.51
C LEU A 207 -2.35 6.98 -12.12
N GLU A 208 -3.32 7.35 -12.94
CA GLU A 208 -4.15 6.40 -13.69
C GLU A 208 -4.28 6.88 -15.14
N TYR A 209 -4.05 5.99 -16.09
CA TYR A 209 -4.16 6.28 -17.51
C TYR A 209 -4.99 5.20 -18.22
N VAL A 210 -6.08 5.61 -18.85
CA VAL A 210 -6.89 4.72 -19.69
C VAL A 210 -6.22 4.64 -21.06
N VAL A 211 -5.66 3.47 -21.38
CA VAL A 211 -4.97 3.23 -22.65
C VAL A 211 -6.00 3.07 -23.78
N ARG A 212 -7.07 2.32 -23.50
CA ARG A 212 -8.23 2.09 -24.34
C ARG A 212 -9.36 1.54 -23.48
N ASP A 213 -10.55 1.42 -24.05
CA ASP A 213 -11.68 0.81 -23.37
C ASP A 213 -11.31 -0.55 -22.80
N GLY A 214 -11.58 -0.73 -21.49
CA GLY A 214 -11.28 -1.95 -20.76
C GLY A 214 -9.81 -2.16 -20.42
N VAL A 215 -8.88 -1.22 -20.72
CA VAL A 215 -7.46 -1.33 -20.36
C VAL A 215 -6.98 -0.05 -19.66
N LYS A 216 -6.57 -0.17 -18.40
CA LYS A 216 -6.07 0.92 -17.56
C LYS A 216 -4.67 0.61 -17.04
N LEU A 217 -3.78 1.58 -17.13
CA LEU A 217 -2.50 1.61 -16.41
C LEU A 217 -2.66 2.41 -15.14
N SER A 218 -2.13 1.92 -14.04
CA SER A 218 -2.04 2.65 -12.77
C SER A 218 -0.64 2.53 -12.17
N THR A 219 -0.19 3.60 -11.53
CA THR A 219 1.00 3.57 -10.69
C THR A 219 0.76 4.40 -9.46
N ASP A 220 1.17 3.88 -8.34
CA ASP A 220 1.19 4.56 -7.05
C ASP A 220 2.51 4.30 -6.34
N GLY A 221 2.89 5.23 -5.48
CA GLY A 221 4.12 5.08 -4.72
C GLY A 221 4.53 6.36 -4.02
N TYR A 222 5.69 6.27 -3.39
CA TYR A 222 6.36 7.39 -2.75
C TYR A 222 7.87 7.22 -2.78
N TYR A 223 8.57 8.36 -2.72
CA TYR A 223 9.97 8.45 -2.32
C TYR A 223 10.08 9.32 -1.08
N ARG A 224 10.75 8.79 -0.05
CA ARG A 224 10.93 9.45 1.23
C ARG A 224 12.41 9.54 1.57
N GLU A 225 12.85 10.74 1.96
CA GLU A 225 14.17 11.04 2.49
C GLU A 225 14.00 11.35 3.98
N TYR A 226 14.60 10.56 4.85
CA TYR A 226 14.57 10.79 6.30
C TYR A 226 15.67 11.79 6.68
N LEU A 227 15.28 12.85 7.35
CA LEU A 227 16.14 13.99 7.68
C LEU A 227 16.66 13.92 9.11
N ASP A 228 15.81 13.49 10.04
CA ASP A 228 16.14 13.47 11.47
C ASP A 228 15.42 12.33 12.22
N TYR A 229 16.04 11.88 13.33
CA TYR A 229 15.55 10.84 14.21
C TYR A 229 15.78 11.22 15.66
N SER A 230 14.78 11.05 16.54
CA SER A 230 14.93 11.29 17.99
C SER A 230 15.82 10.26 18.69
N ALA A 231 15.88 9.04 18.15
CA ALA A 231 16.80 8.00 18.56
C ALA A 231 17.20 7.22 17.31
N TYR A 232 18.46 6.80 17.25
CA TYR A 232 19.02 6.17 16.07
C TYR A 232 19.31 4.70 16.33
N VAL A 233 18.83 3.83 15.44
CA VAL A 233 19.20 2.41 15.36
C VAL A 233 19.76 2.18 13.97
N GLY A 234 20.77 1.31 13.83
CA GLY A 234 21.47 1.13 12.56
C GLY A 234 20.60 0.67 11.40
N THR A 235 19.49 -0.03 11.68
CA THR A 235 18.51 -0.46 10.68
C THR A 235 17.57 0.65 10.21
N ASP A 236 17.64 1.86 10.81
CA ASP A 236 16.82 2.99 10.39
C ASP A 236 17.15 3.41 8.95
N LEU A 237 16.11 3.69 8.17
CA LEU A 237 16.26 4.06 6.78
C LEU A 237 16.71 5.52 6.63
N GLU A 238 17.63 5.76 5.73
CA GLU A 238 17.96 7.08 5.19
C GLU A 238 17.01 7.44 4.05
N ARG A 239 16.70 6.45 3.20
CA ARG A 239 15.87 6.61 1.99
C ARG A 239 14.96 5.42 1.81
N ASP A 240 13.75 5.68 1.34
CA ASP A 240 12.76 4.65 1.02
C ASP A 240 11.94 5.05 -0.22
N LEU A 241 12.10 4.29 -1.28
CA LEU A 241 11.26 4.33 -2.48
C LEU A 241 10.40 3.09 -2.49
N ASN A 242 9.09 3.27 -2.62
CA ASN A 242 8.15 2.17 -2.83
C ASN A 242 7.20 2.56 -3.95
N MET A 243 7.09 1.72 -4.97
CA MET A 243 6.16 1.96 -6.06
C MET A 243 5.52 0.68 -6.55
N THR A 244 4.29 0.80 -7.00
CA THR A 244 3.54 -0.23 -7.70
C THR A 244 3.12 0.29 -9.07
N ALA A 245 3.26 -0.53 -10.10
CA ALA A 245 2.71 -0.27 -11.42
C ALA A 245 1.86 -1.48 -11.84
N ARG A 246 0.68 -1.24 -12.42
CA ARG A 246 -0.26 -2.28 -12.76
C ARG A 246 -1.00 -1.93 -14.06
N MET A 247 -1.23 -2.94 -14.87
CA MET A 247 -2.13 -2.84 -16.02
C MET A 247 -3.37 -3.71 -15.75
N ASP A 248 -4.51 -3.09 -15.66
CA ASP A 248 -5.79 -3.77 -15.47
C ASP A 248 -6.50 -3.90 -16.81
N THR A 249 -6.79 -5.13 -17.23
CA THR A 249 -7.64 -5.43 -18.40
C THR A 249 -8.97 -5.97 -17.92
N ASN A 250 -10.06 -5.34 -18.36
CA ASN A 250 -11.41 -5.76 -17.98
C ASN A 250 -11.70 -7.16 -18.56
N LEU A 251 -12.19 -8.05 -17.71
CA LEU A 251 -12.65 -9.39 -18.09
C LEU A 251 -14.18 -9.40 -18.27
N TRP A 252 -14.90 -9.05 -17.19
CA TRP A 252 -16.35 -8.88 -17.18
C TRP A 252 -16.78 -8.05 -15.97
N GLY A 253 -17.73 -7.14 -16.15
CA GLY A 253 -18.23 -6.25 -15.09
C GLY A 253 -17.08 -5.50 -14.39
N ALA A 254 -16.98 -5.65 -13.10
CA ALA A 254 -15.95 -5.03 -12.26
C ALA A 254 -14.66 -5.88 -12.10
N PHE A 255 -14.59 -7.05 -12.73
CA PHE A 255 -13.43 -7.93 -12.64
C PHE A 255 -12.40 -7.60 -13.70
N THR A 256 -11.14 -7.45 -13.25
CA THR A 256 -9.98 -7.17 -14.10
C THR A 256 -8.86 -8.17 -13.84
N MET A 257 -7.98 -8.30 -14.80
CA MET A 257 -6.74 -9.07 -14.68
C MET A 257 -5.62 -8.35 -15.43
N GLY A 258 -4.41 -8.46 -14.94
CA GLY A 258 -3.24 -7.98 -15.68
C GLY A 258 -1.93 -8.12 -14.92
N PRO A 259 -0.82 -7.84 -15.60
CA PRO A 259 0.49 -7.84 -14.99
C PRO A 259 0.62 -6.68 -14.01
N TYR A 260 1.41 -6.91 -12.95
CA TYR A 260 1.84 -5.87 -12.05
C TYR A 260 3.32 -6.02 -11.70
N LEU A 261 3.88 -4.90 -11.29
CA LEU A 261 5.23 -4.78 -10.79
C LEU A 261 5.18 -3.97 -9.50
N GLN A 262 5.83 -4.47 -8.45
CA GLN A 262 6.09 -3.71 -7.23
C GLN A 262 7.59 -3.62 -7.03
N TYR A 263 8.09 -2.43 -6.80
CA TYR A 263 9.51 -2.17 -6.58
C TYR A 263 9.72 -1.39 -5.30
N ARG A 264 10.59 -1.88 -4.44
CA ARG A 264 11.08 -1.16 -3.27
C ARG A 264 12.59 -1.03 -3.35
N LEU A 265 13.09 0.15 -3.05
CA LEU A 265 14.51 0.45 -2.92
C LEU A 265 14.69 1.25 -1.63
N ALA A 266 15.52 0.75 -0.73
CA ALA A 266 15.78 1.42 0.53
C ALA A 266 17.27 1.44 0.85
N LYS A 267 17.67 2.44 1.64
CA LYS A 267 19.01 2.56 2.18
C LYS A 267 18.92 2.77 3.70
N ALA A 268 19.54 1.86 4.46
CA ALA A 268 19.74 2.05 5.89
C ALA A 268 21.01 2.86 6.13
N ARG A 269 21.07 3.57 7.25
CA ARG A 269 22.17 4.48 7.56
C ARG A 269 23.51 3.77 7.80
N GLU A 270 23.49 2.58 8.42
CA GLU A 270 24.70 1.83 8.75
C GLU A 270 25.29 1.01 7.58
N THR A 271 24.63 0.96 6.44
CA THR A 271 25.15 0.26 5.26
C THR A 271 25.26 1.18 4.05
N ASP A 272 26.31 1.03 3.27
CA ASP A 272 26.49 1.73 1.98
C ASP A 272 25.69 1.07 0.84
N LYS A 273 25.14 -0.12 1.09
CA LYS A 273 24.42 -0.90 0.09
C LYS A 273 22.91 -0.62 0.14
N TYR A 274 22.32 -0.41 -1.02
CA TYR A 274 20.88 -0.37 -1.15
C TYR A 274 20.30 -1.77 -1.11
N GLY A 275 19.27 -1.97 -0.26
CA GLY A 275 18.38 -3.13 -0.34
C GLY A 275 17.32 -2.89 -1.41
N SER A 276 17.02 -3.88 -2.23
CA SER A 276 15.93 -3.77 -3.19
C SER A 276 15.11 -5.04 -3.28
N ASN A 277 13.81 -4.85 -3.50
CA ASN A 277 12.85 -5.92 -3.75
C ASN A 277 12.10 -5.60 -5.04
N LEU A 278 12.17 -6.50 -6.00
CA LEU A 278 11.39 -6.46 -7.22
C LEU A 278 10.41 -7.63 -7.22
N THR A 279 9.13 -7.33 -7.19
CA THR A 279 8.05 -8.29 -7.30
C THR A 279 7.35 -8.12 -8.64
N ILE A 280 7.22 -9.18 -9.41
CA ILE A 280 6.50 -9.21 -10.69
C ILE A 280 5.45 -10.30 -10.62
N GLY A 281 4.26 -10.02 -11.12
CA GLY A 281 3.18 -11.00 -11.05
C GLY A 281 2.01 -10.69 -11.94
N VAL A 282 0.98 -11.50 -11.78
CA VAL A 282 -0.35 -11.30 -12.35
C VAL A 282 -1.33 -11.09 -11.22
N SER A 283 -2.20 -10.12 -11.40
CA SER A 283 -3.19 -9.69 -10.44
C SER A 283 -4.59 -9.97 -11.00
N PHE A 284 -5.46 -10.54 -10.18
CA PHE A 284 -6.90 -10.66 -10.43
C PHE A 284 -7.61 -9.73 -9.46
N ASN A 285 -8.39 -8.78 -9.96
CA ASN A 285 -8.95 -7.74 -9.13
C ASN A 285 -10.45 -7.58 -9.36
N TYR A 286 -11.12 -7.11 -8.32
CA TYR A 286 -12.44 -6.50 -8.38
C TYR A 286 -12.28 -5.01 -8.07
N ILE A 287 -12.75 -4.14 -8.97
CA ILE A 287 -12.58 -2.68 -8.91
C ILE A 287 -13.94 -2.05 -9.23
N THR A 288 -14.47 -1.22 -8.31
CA THR A 288 -15.76 -0.54 -8.52
C THR A 288 -15.90 0.70 -7.66
N LYS A 289 -16.87 1.56 -7.99
CA LYS A 289 -17.24 2.75 -7.22
C LYS A 289 -18.73 2.77 -6.95
N PHE A 290 -19.11 3.29 -5.80
CA PHE A 290 -20.50 3.46 -5.39
C PHE A 290 -20.74 4.88 -4.93
N GLY A 291 -21.69 5.60 -5.52
CA GLY A 291 -22.17 6.86 -4.98
C GLY A 291 -22.96 6.63 -3.69
N LEU A 292 -22.58 7.30 -2.62
CA LEU A 292 -23.29 7.27 -1.35
C LEU A 292 -24.35 8.37 -1.33
N LYS A 293 -25.44 8.13 -0.62
CA LYS A 293 -26.55 9.12 -0.49
C LYS A 293 -26.26 10.09 0.64
#